data_f06260aeddb295a5aad5947a10296231
#
_entry.id   f06260aeddb295a5aad5947a10296231
#
_cell.length_a   1.000
_cell.length_b   1.000
_cell.length_c   1.000
_cell.angle_alpha   90.00
_cell.angle_beta   90.00
_cell.angle_gamma   90.00
#
_symmetry.space_group_name_H-M   'P 1'
#
loop_
_entity.id
_entity.type
_entity.pdbx_description
1 polymer ?
#
loop_
_entity_poly.entity_id
_entity_poly.type
_entity_poly.pdbx_seq_one_letter_code
_entity_poly.pdbx_strand_id
1 'polypeptide(L)'
;MRVSTRRSGACVGAKLRQVTCCVAEVLLLLAAALPGCHSSIARGQTMKLTSTSFQDQIPAKYTCSGANLSPQLAWSAPPPRTASLALIVTDPDAPRGTWVHWVLYNLPAGTRAIPEGLPALGQLPDGALQGRNDFGEIGYGGPCPPPGSPHHYVFTLYALDAKLNLPVGATRAQVEAAMQGNILARGELIGLYQR
;
A
#
# COMPACT_ATOMS: atom_id res chain seq x y z
N MET A 1 52.37 49.51 27.43
CA MET A 1 52.90 49.48 28.79
C MET A 1 52.92 48.06 29.23
N ARG A 2 54.15 47.54 29.28
CA ARG A 2 54.86 46.87 30.42
C ARG A 2 54.12 45.65 30.96
N VAL A 3 54.63 44.51 30.92
CA VAL A 3 55.91 43.80 31.27
C VAL A 3 55.47 42.54 32.03
N SER A 4 55.73 41.37 31.51
CA SER A 4 56.84 40.44 31.85
C SER A 4 56.80 39.92 33.29
N THR A 5 56.88 38.61 33.47
CA THR A 5 58.06 37.77 33.79
C THR A 5 57.64 36.36 34.19
N ARG A 6 58.11 35.36 33.54
CA ARG A 6 59.17 34.33 33.79
C ARG A 6 59.38 33.89 35.25
N ARG A 7 59.36 32.61 35.48
CA ARG A 7 60.44 31.69 35.99
C ARG A 7 59.83 30.29 36.21
N SER A 8 60.31 29.25 35.65
CA SER A 8 61.54 28.44 35.74
C SER A 8 61.77 27.82 37.12
N GLY A 9 61.96 26.54 37.13
CA GLY A 9 62.56 25.68 38.20
C GLY A 9 61.99 24.26 38.05
N ALA A 10 62.62 23.38 37.46
CA ALA A 10 63.84 22.59 37.58
C ALA A 10 63.64 21.31 38.42
N CYS A 11 63.99 20.25 37.70
CA CYS A 11 64.26 18.87 38.04
C CYS A 11 64.61 18.55 39.50
N VAL A 12 64.24 17.33 39.94
CA VAL A 12 65.19 16.34 40.51
C VAL A 12 64.53 14.95 40.42
N GLY A 13 65.22 13.99 39.91
CA GLY A 13 64.92 12.60 39.73
C GLY A 13 65.26 11.75 40.98
N ALA A 14 64.73 10.56 40.94
CA ALA A 14 65.40 9.38 41.55
C ALA A 14 64.61 8.07 41.18
N LYS A 15 65.28 7.25 40.45
CA LYS A 15 65.53 5.79 40.58
C LYS A 15 64.37 4.83 40.96
N LEU A 16 64.03 4.03 40.02
CA LEU A 16 64.10 2.55 39.96
C LEU A 16 63.67 1.72 41.16
N ARG A 17 62.61 0.96 41.04
CA ARG A 17 62.61 -0.47 41.42
C ARG A 17 61.50 -1.22 40.58
N GLN A 18 62.00 -2.16 39.79
CA GLN A 18 61.18 -3.22 39.20
C GLN A 18 60.68 -4.12 40.32
N VAL A 19 59.38 -4.36 40.32
CA VAL A 19 58.83 -5.57 40.92
C VAL A 19 57.84 -6.15 39.88
N THR A 20 58.30 -7.24 39.31
CA THR A 20 57.52 -8.12 38.49
C THR A 20 56.44 -8.79 39.32
N CYS A 21 55.18 -8.60 38.99
CA CYS A 21 54.13 -9.49 39.46
C CYS A 21 53.13 -9.71 38.30
N CYS A 22 53.20 -10.93 37.78
CA CYS A 22 52.21 -11.46 36.84
C CYS A 22 50.85 -11.50 37.52
N VAL A 23 49.92 -10.71 37.01
CA VAL A 23 48.50 -10.98 37.19
C VAL A 23 47.88 -10.97 35.82
N ALA A 24 47.44 -12.16 35.39
CA ALA A 24 46.69 -12.36 34.16
C ALA A 24 45.31 -11.69 34.35
N GLU A 25 45.12 -10.54 33.71
CA GLU A 25 43.79 -9.97 33.58
C GLU A 25 43.10 -10.64 32.42
N VAL A 26 42.15 -11.51 32.78
CA VAL A 26 41.14 -12.05 31.85
C VAL A 26 40.20 -10.90 31.49
N LEU A 27 40.43 -10.26 30.35
CA LEU A 27 39.51 -9.31 29.76
C LEU A 27 38.31 -10.10 29.26
N LEU A 28 37.23 -10.15 30.04
CA LEU A 28 35.92 -10.58 29.65
C LEU A 28 35.32 -9.54 28.70
N LEU A 29 35.49 -9.74 27.40
CA LEU A 29 34.78 -8.96 26.36
C LEU A 29 33.30 -9.29 26.45
N LEU A 30 32.50 -8.49 27.19
CA LEU A 30 31.06 -8.46 27.08
C LEU A 30 30.71 -7.85 25.71
N ALA A 31 30.55 -8.69 24.71
CA ALA A 31 29.90 -8.31 23.46
C ALA A 31 28.44 -8.00 23.76
N ALA A 32 28.12 -6.73 23.98
CA ALA A 32 26.75 -6.26 24.01
C ALA A 32 26.15 -6.48 22.60
N ALA A 33 25.41 -7.58 22.45
CA ALA A 33 24.59 -7.81 21.28
C ALA A 33 23.48 -6.74 21.28
N LEU A 34 23.68 -5.68 20.50
CA LEU A 34 22.61 -4.75 20.15
C LEU A 34 21.53 -5.56 19.43
N PRO A 35 20.27 -5.51 19.88
CA PRO A 35 19.19 -6.08 19.10
C PRO A 35 19.12 -5.30 17.80
N GLY A 36 19.62 -5.90 16.72
CA GLY A 36 19.46 -5.36 15.38
C GLY A 36 17.98 -5.20 15.13
N CYS A 37 17.51 -3.96 14.95
CA CYS A 37 16.21 -3.69 14.32
C CYS A 37 16.27 -4.30 12.92
N HIS A 38 15.91 -5.57 12.81
CA HIS A 38 15.56 -6.16 11.53
C HIS A 38 14.25 -5.48 11.11
N SER A 39 14.37 -4.40 10.35
CA SER A 39 13.25 -3.93 9.53
C SER A 39 12.95 -5.06 8.55
N SER A 40 12.09 -5.97 8.96
CA SER A 40 11.44 -6.88 8.04
C SER A 40 10.72 -6.01 7.03
N ILE A 41 11.29 -5.89 5.83
CA ILE A 41 10.54 -5.42 4.66
C ILE A 41 9.36 -6.38 4.58
N ALA A 42 8.20 -5.93 5.05
CA ALA A 42 6.98 -6.70 4.98
C ALA A 42 6.74 -6.96 3.49
N ARG A 43 7.00 -8.19 3.04
CA ARG A 43 6.43 -8.68 1.78
C ARG A 43 4.96 -8.34 1.85
N GLY A 44 4.46 -7.52 0.90
CA GLY A 44 3.09 -7.06 0.89
C GLY A 44 2.15 -8.24 1.19
N GLN A 45 1.41 -8.13 2.29
CA GLN A 45 0.48 -9.19 2.68
C GLN A 45 -0.58 -9.33 1.60
N THR A 46 -0.98 -10.57 1.29
CA THR A 46 -2.02 -10.83 0.30
C THR A 46 -3.37 -10.87 1.00
N MET A 47 -4.33 -10.08 0.53
CA MET A 47 -5.73 -10.17 0.93
C MET A 47 -6.49 -11.07 -0.04
N LYS A 48 -7.39 -11.91 0.47
CA LYS A 48 -8.29 -12.66 -0.38
C LYS A 48 -9.44 -11.74 -0.81
N LEU A 49 -9.58 -11.48 -2.10
CA LEU A 49 -10.71 -10.75 -2.71
C LEU A 49 -11.62 -11.75 -3.42
N THR A 50 -12.92 -11.67 -3.19
CA THR A 50 -13.93 -12.60 -3.73
C THR A 50 -15.19 -11.86 -4.14
N SER A 51 -16.02 -12.50 -4.95
CA SER A 51 -17.36 -12.05 -5.30
C SER A 51 -18.35 -13.21 -5.21
N THR A 52 -19.59 -12.93 -4.82
CA THR A 52 -20.73 -13.82 -5.00
C THR A 52 -21.46 -13.54 -6.31
N SER A 53 -21.15 -12.44 -6.98
CA SER A 53 -21.72 -12.02 -8.25
C SER A 53 -21.20 -12.80 -9.44
N PHE A 54 -19.95 -13.28 -9.35
CA PHE A 54 -19.28 -14.10 -10.36
C PHE A 54 -18.11 -14.87 -9.75
N GLN A 55 -17.65 -15.90 -10.44
CA GLN A 55 -16.39 -16.61 -10.15
C GLN A 55 -15.40 -16.31 -11.27
N ASP A 56 -15.55 -16.95 -12.43
CA ASP A 56 -14.67 -16.75 -13.58
C ASP A 56 -15.32 -15.84 -14.64
N GLN A 57 -16.61 -16.06 -14.95
CA GLN A 57 -17.34 -15.29 -15.96
C GLN A 57 -18.19 -14.22 -15.31
N ILE A 58 -18.06 -12.97 -15.82
CA ILE A 58 -18.88 -11.85 -15.37
C ILE A 58 -20.23 -11.91 -16.08
N PRO A 59 -21.37 -12.08 -15.37
CA PRO A 59 -22.70 -12.09 -15.97
C PRO A 59 -23.03 -10.75 -16.66
N ALA A 60 -23.83 -10.81 -17.72
CA ALA A 60 -24.27 -9.64 -18.48
C ALA A 60 -24.88 -8.52 -17.61
N LYS A 61 -25.51 -8.87 -16.49
CA LYS A 61 -26.07 -7.93 -15.50
C LYS A 61 -25.06 -6.86 -15.05
N TYR A 62 -23.77 -7.19 -14.98
CA TYR A 62 -22.69 -6.32 -14.49
C TYR A 62 -21.92 -5.65 -15.64
N THR A 63 -22.43 -5.71 -16.87
CA THR A 63 -21.76 -5.24 -18.08
C THR A 63 -22.63 -4.26 -18.86
N CYS A 64 -22.06 -3.62 -19.89
CA CYS A 64 -22.81 -2.73 -20.79
C CYS A 64 -23.90 -3.44 -21.60
N SER A 65 -23.92 -4.76 -21.64
CA SER A 65 -24.97 -5.57 -22.28
C SER A 65 -26.18 -5.83 -21.37
N GLY A 66 -26.11 -5.40 -20.11
CA GLY A 66 -27.19 -5.56 -19.12
C GLY A 66 -27.43 -4.31 -18.29
N ALA A 67 -27.71 -4.49 -17.01
CA ALA A 67 -28.04 -3.39 -16.10
C ALA A 67 -26.83 -2.52 -15.68
N ASN A 68 -25.62 -2.93 -16.04
CA ASN A 68 -24.38 -2.23 -15.76
C ASN A 68 -24.16 -1.95 -14.26
N LEU A 69 -24.60 -2.86 -13.39
CA LEU A 69 -24.44 -2.75 -11.95
C LEU A 69 -23.04 -3.13 -11.52
N SER A 70 -22.48 -2.46 -10.50
CA SER A 70 -21.25 -2.93 -9.88
C SER A 70 -21.49 -4.27 -9.17
N PRO A 71 -20.57 -5.25 -9.26
CA PRO A 71 -20.71 -6.52 -8.58
C PRO A 71 -20.50 -6.37 -7.05
N GLN A 72 -21.11 -7.28 -6.29
CA GLN A 72 -20.79 -7.44 -4.88
C GLN A 72 -19.34 -7.95 -4.76
N LEU A 73 -18.57 -7.35 -3.85
CA LEU A 73 -17.21 -7.80 -3.53
C LEU A 73 -17.06 -7.98 -2.01
N ALA A 74 -16.22 -8.94 -1.62
CA ALA A 74 -15.88 -9.16 -0.22
C ALA A 74 -14.39 -9.55 -0.10
N TRP A 75 -13.80 -9.27 1.06
CA TRP A 75 -12.39 -9.54 1.28
C TRP A 75 -12.06 -9.94 2.71
N SER A 76 -10.93 -10.63 2.86
CA SER A 76 -10.36 -10.98 4.17
C SER A 76 -9.97 -9.72 4.95
N ALA A 77 -9.79 -9.85 6.27
CA ALA A 77 -9.35 -8.73 7.10
C ALA A 77 -8.04 -8.12 6.56
N PRO A 78 -7.98 -6.81 6.38
CA PRO A 78 -6.74 -6.14 6.03
C PRO A 78 -5.74 -6.17 7.20
N PRO A 79 -4.44 -5.93 6.93
CA PRO A 79 -3.42 -5.92 7.98
C PRO A 79 -3.71 -4.90 9.10
N PRO A 80 -3.13 -5.12 10.30
CA PRO A 80 -3.09 -4.08 11.33
C PRO A 80 -2.49 -2.77 10.76
N ARG A 81 -2.90 -1.62 11.30
CA ARG A 81 -2.53 -0.27 10.88
C ARG A 81 -3.13 0.18 9.54
N THR A 82 -4.00 -0.61 8.92
CA THR A 82 -4.76 -0.13 7.75
C THR A 82 -5.63 1.06 8.16
N ALA A 83 -5.43 2.18 7.50
CA ALA A 83 -6.20 3.42 7.70
C ALA A 83 -7.33 3.57 6.66
N SER A 84 -7.12 3.06 5.44
CA SER A 84 -8.11 3.06 4.37
C SER A 84 -7.89 1.92 3.38
N LEU A 85 -8.90 1.70 2.51
CA LEU A 85 -8.79 0.77 1.39
C LEU A 85 -9.04 1.52 0.08
N ALA A 86 -8.47 0.99 -1.02
CA ALA A 86 -8.75 1.46 -2.38
C ALA A 86 -8.99 0.26 -3.30
N LEU A 87 -9.92 0.39 -4.24
CA LEU A 87 -10.23 -0.59 -5.27
C LEU A 87 -10.04 0.05 -6.65
N ILE A 88 -9.32 -0.63 -7.52
CA ILE A 88 -9.16 -0.23 -8.91
C ILE A 88 -9.56 -1.42 -9.78
N VAL A 89 -10.41 -1.18 -10.78
CA VAL A 89 -10.83 -2.20 -11.75
C VAL A 89 -10.36 -1.80 -13.12
N THR A 90 -9.65 -2.71 -13.80
CA THR A 90 -9.06 -2.44 -15.11
C THR A 90 -9.28 -3.60 -16.08
N ASP A 91 -9.26 -3.28 -17.37
CA ASP A 91 -9.18 -4.21 -18.50
C ASP A 91 -7.82 -4.01 -19.18
N PRO A 92 -6.85 -4.92 -18.98
CA PRO A 92 -5.54 -4.84 -19.63
C PRO A 92 -5.57 -5.26 -21.10
N ASP A 93 -6.63 -5.94 -21.55
CA ASP A 93 -6.78 -6.45 -22.93
C ASP A 93 -7.41 -5.43 -23.89
N ALA A 94 -7.78 -4.26 -23.37
CA ALA A 94 -8.41 -3.22 -24.19
C ALA A 94 -7.48 -2.75 -25.33
N PRO A 95 -8.00 -2.54 -26.57
CA PRO A 95 -7.18 -2.31 -27.77
C PRO A 95 -6.24 -1.10 -27.73
N ARG A 96 -6.53 -0.12 -26.88
CA ARG A 96 -5.74 1.13 -26.74
C ARG A 96 -4.88 1.17 -25.49
N GLY A 97 -4.63 0.03 -24.86
CA GLY A 97 -3.96 -0.09 -23.57
C GLY A 97 -4.97 -0.30 -22.44
N THR A 98 -4.46 -0.45 -21.22
CA THR A 98 -5.29 -0.72 -20.04
C THR A 98 -6.41 0.31 -19.87
N TRP A 99 -7.66 -0.17 -19.87
CA TRP A 99 -8.86 0.64 -19.67
C TRP A 99 -9.32 0.59 -18.22
N VAL A 100 -9.67 1.74 -17.65
CA VAL A 100 -10.10 1.86 -16.25
C VAL A 100 -11.62 1.80 -16.16
N HIS A 101 -12.12 0.81 -15.44
CA HIS A 101 -13.56 0.56 -15.25
C HIS A 101 -14.10 1.17 -13.95
N TRP A 102 -13.28 1.21 -12.89
CA TRP A 102 -13.69 1.73 -11.60
C TRP A 102 -12.50 2.17 -10.77
N VAL A 103 -12.67 3.28 -10.06
CA VAL A 103 -11.73 3.79 -9.06
C VAL A 103 -12.52 4.13 -7.81
N LEU A 104 -12.22 3.48 -6.68
CA LEU A 104 -12.87 3.69 -5.39
C LEU A 104 -11.78 3.76 -4.33
N TYR A 105 -11.76 4.80 -3.51
CA TYR A 105 -10.69 5.03 -2.53
C TYR A 105 -11.23 5.65 -1.24
N ASN A 106 -10.39 5.63 -0.20
CA ASN A 106 -10.75 6.04 1.16
C ASN A 106 -11.92 5.24 1.76
N LEU A 107 -12.14 3.99 1.30
CA LEU A 107 -13.04 3.08 2.01
C LEU A 107 -12.56 2.92 3.46
N PRO A 108 -13.46 2.95 4.45
CA PRO A 108 -13.09 2.73 5.84
C PRO A 108 -12.33 1.41 6.05
N ALA A 109 -11.29 1.42 6.87
CA ALA A 109 -10.47 0.24 7.15
C ALA A 109 -11.27 -0.95 7.74
N GLY A 110 -12.40 -0.67 8.38
CA GLY A 110 -13.33 -1.66 8.91
C GLY A 110 -14.20 -2.35 7.86
N THR A 111 -14.27 -1.84 6.63
CA THR A 111 -15.09 -2.41 5.55
C THR A 111 -14.56 -3.79 5.14
N ARG A 112 -15.47 -4.75 4.95
CA ARG A 112 -15.16 -6.13 4.54
C ARG A 112 -15.88 -6.55 3.28
N ALA A 113 -16.83 -5.75 2.82
CA ALA A 113 -17.58 -5.99 1.61
C ALA A 113 -18.17 -4.67 1.09
N ILE A 114 -18.46 -4.64 -0.20
CA ILE A 114 -19.31 -3.63 -0.83
C ILE A 114 -20.49 -4.35 -1.48
N PRO A 115 -21.69 -3.77 -1.41
CA PRO A 115 -22.88 -4.37 -1.99
C PRO A 115 -22.85 -4.30 -3.52
N GLU A 116 -23.71 -5.10 -4.15
CA GLU A 116 -24.06 -4.96 -5.55
C GLU A 116 -24.74 -3.61 -5.81
N GLY A 117 -24.49 -3.02 -6.98
CA GLY A 117 -25.17 -1.81 -7.42
C GLY A 117 -24.82 -0.55 -6.61
N LEU A 118 -23.55 -0.40 -6.27
CA LEU A 118 -23.09 0.82 -5.59
C LEU A 118 -23.44 2.05 -6.44
N PRO A 119 -24.08 3.08 -5.85
CA PRO A 119 -24.51 4.23 -6.64
C PRO A 119 -23.32 5.03 -7.18
N ALA A 120 -23.45 5.61 -8.37
CA ALA A 120 -22.43 6.45 -9.02
C ALA A 120 -22.35 7.85 -8.36
N LEU A 121 -22.17 7.90 -7.04
CA LEU A 121 -21.97 9.13 -6.28
C LEU A 121 -20.49 9.42 -6.13
N GLY A 122 -20.10 10.68 -6.23
CA GLY A 122 -18.71 11.08 -6.02
C GLY A 122 -18.18 10.74 -4.63
N GLN A 123 -19.05 10.92 -3.61
CA GLN A 123 -18.79 10.49 -2.24
C GLN A 123 -19.92 9.59 -1.76
N LEU A 124 -19.56 8.47 -1.17
CA LEU A 124 -20.48 7.50 -0.58
C LEU A 124 -20.83 7.88 0.86
N PRO A 125 -21.94 7.35 1.40
CA PRO A 125 -22.38 7.67 2.77
C PRO A 125 -21.38 7.32 3.87
N ASP A 126 -20.51 6.33 3.65
CA ASP A 126 -19.44 5.90 4.55
C ASP A 126 -18.16 6.77 4.45
N GLY A 127 -18.18 7.78 3.57
CA GLY A 127 -17.08 8.70 3.35
C GLY A 127 -16.09 8.24 2.28
N ALA A 128 -16.25 7.07 1.67
CA ALA A 128 -15.45 6.64 0.54
C ALA A 128 -15.69 7.54 -0.68
N LEU A 129 -14.67 7.68 -1.53
CA LEU A 129 -14.71 8.54 -2.70
C LEU A 129 -14.61 7.70 -3.97
N GLN A 130 -15.34 8.10 -5.02
CA GLN A 130 -15.23 7.49 -6.33
C GLN A 130 -14.49 8.40 -7.30
N GLY A 131 -13.61 7.79 -8.07
CA GLY A 131 -12.84 8.40 -9.12
C GLY A 131 -13.53 8.37 -10.47
N ARG A 132 -12.87 8.98 -11.44
CA ARG A 132 -13.30 8.98 -12.84
C ARG A 132 -12.74 7.74 -13.54
N ASN A 133 -13.62 6.99 -14.20
CA ASN A 133 -13.28 5.90 -15.09
C ASN A 133 -12.94 6.40 -16.51
N ASP A 134 -12.52 5.51 -17.41
CA ASP A 134 -12.13 5.90 -18.76
C ASP A 134 -13.33 6.08 -19.72
N PHE A 135 -14.57 5.80 -19.25
CA PHE A 135 -15.79 6.25 -19.93
C PHE A 135 -16.10 7.73 -19.66
N GLY A 136 -15.31 8.39 -18.80
CA GLY A 136 -15.50 9.78 -18.41
C GLY A 136 -16.48 9.98 -17.23
N GLU A 137 -16.94 8.91 -16.61
CA GLU A 137 -17.96 8.87 -15.57
C GLU A 137 -17.37 8.65 -14.18
N ILE A 138 -18.13 9.02 -13.15
CA ILE A 138 -17.83 8.71 -11.75
C ILE A 138 -18.43 7.35 -11.41
N GLY A 139 -17.64 6.47 -10.77
CA GLY A 139 -18.10 5.17 -10.32
C GLY A 139 -17.80 4.03 -11.28
N TYR A 140 -18.61 2.98 -11.20
CA TYR A 140 -18.42 1.75 -11.97
C TYR A 140 -18.91 1.90 -13.41
N GLY A 141 -18.06 1.52 -14.37
CA GLY A 141 -18.43 1.26 -15.76
C GLY A 141 -18.11 -0.21 -16.07
N GLY A 142 -19.13 -0.99 -16.40
CA GLY A 142 -18.98 -2.43 -16.60
C GLY A 142 -18.21 -2.82 -17.86
N PRO A 143 -17.81 -4.10 -17.96
CA PRO A 143 -17.23 -4.68 -19.15
C PRO A 143 -17.99 -4.33 -20.42
N CYS A 144 -17.27 -3.83 -21.43
CA CYS A 144 -17.84 -3.47 -22.73
C CYS A 144 -16.81 -3.68 -23.86
N PRO A 145 -16.24 -4.89 -24.01
CA PRO A 145 -15.23 -5.14 -25.00
C PRO A 145 -15.83 -5.11 -26.42
N PRO A 146 -15.03 -4.89 -27.47
CA PRO A 146 -15.47 -5.16 -28.83
C PRO A 146 -15.81 -6.64 -28.97
N PRO A 147 -16.68 -7.02 -29.96
CA PRO A 147 -16.91 -8.42 -30.26
C PRO A 147 -15.60 -9.15 -30.58
N GLY A 148 -15.37 -10.32 -30.00
CA GLY A 148 -14.12 -11.05 -30.22
C GLY A 148 -13.72 -11.94 -29.04
N SER A 149 -12.46 -11.97 -28.71
CA SER A 149 -11.92 -12.76 -27.60
C SER A 149 -12.39 -12.25 -26.25
N PRO A 150 -12.48 -13.10 -25.22
CA PRO A 150 -12.74 -12.65 -23.86
C PRO A 150 -11.64 -11.70 -23.37
N HIS A 151 -12.04 -10.65 -22.63
CA HIS A 151 -11.14 -9.77 -21.90
C HIS A 151 -11.11 -10.12 -20.42
N HIS A 152 -9.98 -9.84 -19.76
CA HIS A 152 -9.80 -9.97 -18.33
C HIS A 152 -10.15 -8.64 -17.64
N TYR A 153 -10.97 -8.73 -16.62
CA TYR A 153 -11.31 -7.59 -15.76
C TYR A 153 -10.67 -7.81 -14.40
N VAL A 154 -9.63 -7.04 -14.13
CA VAL A 154 -8.80 -7.20 -12.94
C VAL A 154 -9.27 -6.25 -11.86
N PHE A 155 -9.86 -6.79 -10.80
CA PHE A 155 -10.25 -6.08 -9.58
C PHE A 155 -9.08 -6.13 -8.61
N THR A 156 -8.47 -4.99 -8.31
CA THR A 156 -7.34 -4.92 -7.37
C THR A 156 -7.72 -4.09 -6.15
N LEU A 157 -7.70 -4.72 -4.98
CA LEU A 157 -7.93 -4.08 -3.69
C LEU A 157 -6.60 -3.84 -2.99
N TYR A 158 -6.42 -2.63 -2.46
CA TYR A 158 -5.25 -2.20 -1.71
C TYR A 158 -5.64 -1.84 -0.27
N ALA A 159 -4.85 -2.27 0.70
CA ALA A 159 -4.89 -1.78 2.08
C ALA A 159 -3.78 -0.75 2.26
N LEU A 160 -4.13 0.42 2.78
CA LEU A 160 -3.24 1.57 2.91
C LEU A 160 -3.11 1.98 4.39
N ASP A 161 -1.93 2.41 4.81
CA ASP A 161 -1.70 2.96 6.16
C ASP A 161 -2.06 4.46 6.28
N ALA A 162 -2.57 5.06 5.20
CA ALA A 162 -3.03 6.43 5.16
C ALA A 162 -4.37 6.56 4.43
N LYS A 163 -5.09 7.67 4.70
CA LYS A 163 -6.14 8.16 3.80
C LYS A 163 -5.49 9.02 2.71
N LEU A 164 -6.00 8.90 1.49
CA LEU A 164 -5.50 9.66 0.35
C LEU A 164 -6.11 11.07 0.36
N ASN A 165 -5.28 12.09 0.30
CA ASN A 165 -5.73 13.48 0.19
C ASN A 165 -5.99 13.83 -1.29
N LEU A 166 -7.08 13.31 -1.83
CA LEU A 166 -7.51 13.49 -3.22
C LEU A 166 -8.96 13.95 -3.28
N PRO A 167 -9.32 14.80 -4.25
CA PRO A 167 -10.71 15.19 -4.46
C PRO A 167 -11.52 14.05 -5.07
N VAL A 168 -12.85 14.16 -5.00
CA VAL A 168 -13.76 13.33 -5.79
C VAL A 168 -13.41 13.38 -7.28
N GLY A 169 -13.51 12.25 -7.97
CA GLY A 169 -13.21 12.16 -9.39
C GLY A 169 -11.73 12.04 -9.73
N ALA A 170 -10.86 11.77 -8.74
CA ALA A 170 -9.46 11.48 -9.02
C ALA A 170 -9.30 10.30 -9.98
N THR A 171 -8.38 10.45 -10.94
CA THR A 171 -8.08 9.39 -11.91
C THR A 171 -7.29 8.24 -11.27
N ARG A 172 -7.27 7.07 -11.93
CA ARG A 172 -6.41 5.95 -11.55
C ARG A 172 -4.97 6.39 -11.28
N ALA A 173 -4.37 7.15 -12.20
CA ALA A 173 -2.98 7.58 -12.09
C ALA A 173 -2.72 8.45 -10.84
N GLN A 174 -3.67 9.34 -10.49
CA GLN A 174 -3.58 10.15 -9.28
C GLN A 174 -3.69 9.29 -8.01
N VAL A 175 -4.62 8.31 -8.00
CA VAL A 175 -4.80 7.40 -6.87
C VAL A 175 -3.56 6.51 -6.72
N GLU A 176 -3.05 5.92 -7.78
CA GLU A 176 -1.83 5.09 -7.76
C GLU A 176 -0.61 5.89 -7.28
N ALA A 177 -0.44 7.13 -7.73
CA ALA A 177 0.64 7.99 -7.25
C ALA A 177 0.52 8.30 -5.74
N ALA A 178 -0.69 8.58 -5.26
CA ALA A 178 -0.93 8.87 -3.84
C ALA A 178 -0.80 7.63 -2.94
N MET A 179 -0.99 6.42 -3.49
CA MET A 179 -0.80 5.16 -2.75
C MET A 179 0.67 4.77 -2.59
N GLN A 180 1.60 5.34 -3.38
CA GLN A 180 3.01 4.96 -3.31
C GLN A 180 3.58 5.17 -1.91
N GLY A 181 4.25 4.12 -1.38
CA GLY A 181 4.82 4.11 -0.04
C GLY A 181 3.82 3.81 1.09
N ASN A 182 2.50 3.78 0.80
CA ASN A 182 1.45 3.57 1.79
C ASN A 182 0.77 2.18 1.69
N ILE A 183 1.17 1.32 0.74
CA ILE A 183 0.52 0.03 0.51
C ILE A 183 1.01 -1.01 1.53
N LEU A 184 0.10 -1.52 2.35
CA LEU A 184 0.35 -2.58 3.33
C LEU A 184 0.06 -3.97 2.76
N ALA A 185 -0.99 -4.09 1.95
CA ALA A 185 -1.42 -5.35 1.36
C ALA A 185 -2.17 -5.13 0.05
N ARG A 186 -2.26 -6.20 -0.75
CA ARG A 186 -2.99 -6.24 -2.02
C ARG A 186 -3.81 -7.52 -2.10
N GLY A 187 -5.01 -7.43 -2.69
CA GLY A 187 -5.84 -8.56 -3.10
C GLY A 187 -6.27 -8.40 -4.54
N GLU A 188 -6.46 -9.51 -5.24
CA GLU A 188 -6.86 -9.49 -6.66
C GLU A 188 -7.95 -10.52 -6.93
N LEU A 189 -8.88 -10.16 -7.79
CA LEU A 189 -9.90 -11.03 -8.36
C LEU A 189 -9.98 -10.73 -9.85
N ILE A 190 -10.01 -11.76 -10.68
CA ILE A 190 -10.12 -11.60 -12.13
C ILE A 190 -11.44 -12.22 -12.60
N GLY A 191 -12.17 -11.48 -13.41
CA GLY A 191 -13.35 -11.97 -14.11
C GLY A 191 -13.16 -11.86 -15.61
N LEU A 192 -13.79 -12.73 -16.37
CA LEU A 192 -13.78 -12.76 -17.83
C LEU A 192 -15.13 -12.29 -18.38
N TYR A 193 -15.11 -11.53 -19.47
CA TYR A 193 -16.29 -11.21 -20.22
C TYR A 193 -15.98 -11.10 -21.71
N GLN A 194 -16.89 -11.60 -22.53
CA GLN A 194 -16.87 -11.56 -23.99
C GLN A 194 -18.21 -11.03 -24.49
N ARG A 195 -18.19 -10.24 -25.54
CA ARG A 195 -19.38 -9.75 -26.23
C ARG A 195 -19.49 -10.33 -27.65
#